data_f136aec40b73371199799086ba4099f9
#
_entry.id   f136aec40b73371199799086ba4099f9
#
_cell.length_a   1.000
_cell.length_b   1.000
_cell.length_c   1.000
_cell.angle_alpha   90.00
_cell.angle_beta   90.00
_cell.angle_gamma   90.00
#
_symmetry.space_group_name_H-M   'P 1'
#
loop_
_entity.id
_entity.type
_entity.pdbx_description
1 polymer ?
#
loop_
_entity_poly.entity_id
_entity_poly.type
_entity_poly.pdbx_seq_one_letter_code
_entity_poly.pdbx_strand_id
1 'polypeptide(L)'
;YETLKQVLGFHEELAKMEQLDFDPVRMEKAYNQERSEWQSLFSKEDKGMEEDKPCWIAPDLSEEQWQDMCLPGYWERNGLKNFDGVVWFRRSLEIPAEWIGKPLKLNLGMIDDEDITYFNGVEIARGAGYMTPRTYTIPAKLVKAGKAVLAVRVSDFGGEGGIHGKAEELY
;
A
#
# COMPACT_ATOMS: atom_id res chain seq x y z
N TYR A 1 -13.63 -16.08 -30.60
CA TYR A 1 -13.77 -14.89 -31.46
C TYR A 1 -14.65 -15.21 -32.69
N GLU A 2 -14.32 -16.22 -33.51
CA GLU A 2 -15.11 -16.63 -34.69
C GLU A 2 -16.55 -17.05 -34.31
N THR A 3 -16.74 -17.64 -33.13
CA THR A 3 -18.05 -18.03 -32.62
C THR A 3 -18.94 -16.82 -32.33
N LEU A 4 -18.35 -15.71 -31.87
CA LEU A 4 -19.09 -14.47 -31.58
C LEU A 4 -19.57 -13.77 -32.86
N LYS A 5 -18.87 -13.92 -33.99
CA LYS A 5 -19.29 -13.40 -35.30
C LYS A 5 -20.60 -14.01 -35.79
N GLN A 6 -20.98 -15.17 -35.27
CA GLN A 6 -22.22 -15.86 -35.64
C GLN A 6 -23.43 -15.44 -34.79
N VAL A 7 -23.21 -14.64 -33.73
CA VAL A 7 -24.29 -14.16 -32.85
C VAL A 7 -24.87 -12.87 -33.40
N LEU A 8 -26.14 -12.88 -33.70
CA LEU A 8 -26.88 -11.72 -34.17
C LEU A 8 -26.78 -10.56 -33.14
N GLY A 9 -26.44 -9.37 -33.61
CA GLY A 9 -26.24 -8.19 -32.78
C GLY A 9 -24.82 -7.89 -32.37
N PHE A 10 -23.88 -8.82 -32.52
CA PHE A 10 -22.46 -8.59 -32.20
C PHE A 10 -21.65 -8.05 -33.39
N HIS A 11 -22.18 -8.10 -34.62
CA HIS A 11 -21.43 -7.70 -35.81
C HIS A 11 -20.93 -6.26 -35.80
N GLU A 12 -21.77 -5.32 -35.33
CA GLU A 12 -21.40 -3.91 -35.27
C GLU A 12 -20.33 -3.65 -34.20
N GLU A 13 -20.47 -4.29 -33.04
CA GLU A 13 -19.50 -4.15 -31.95
C GLU A 13 -18.16 -4.81 -32.29
N LEU A 14 -18.17 -5.97 -32.94
CA LEU A 14 -16.96 -6.62 -33.42
C LEU A 14 -16.25 -5.78 -34.50
N ALA A 15 -17.02 -5.18 -35.43
CA ALA A 15 -16.45 -4.27 -36.43
C ALA A 15 -15.82 -3.03 -35.82
N LYS A 16 -16.41 -2.47 -34.75
CA LYS A 16 -15.79 -1.39 -33.96
C LYS A 16 -14.50 -1.86 -33.27
N MET A 17 -14.52 -3.05 -32.68
CA MET A 17 -13.33 -3.63 -32.06
C MET A 17 -12.20 -3.91 -33.06
N GLU A 18 -12.51 -4.36 -34.27
CA GLU A 18 -11.54 -4.59 -35.35
C GLU A 18 -10.92 -3.28 -35.87
N GLN A 19 -11.62 -2.15 -35.72
CA GLN A 19 -11.11 -0.82 -36.07
C GLN A 19 -10.28 -0.19 -34.97
N LEU A 20 -10.30 -0.74 -33.73
CA LEU A 20 -9.43 -0.28 -32.67
C LEU A 20 -8.00 -0.71 -33.01
N ASP A 21 -7.14 0.29 -33.17
CA ASP A 21 -5.69 0.09 -33.30
C ASP A 21 -5.14 -0.44 -31.97
N PHE A 22 -5.26 -1.76 -31.78
CA PHE A 22 -4.83 -2.45 -30.60
C PHE A 22 -3.34 -2.74 -30.67
N ASP A 23 -2.53 -1.76 -30.26
CA ASP A 23 -1.10 -1.93 -30.05
C ASP A 23 -0.83 -2.14 -28.55
N PRO A 24 -0.57 -3.37 -28.10
CA PRO A 24 -0.32 -3.68 -26.70
C PRO A 24 0.85 -2.90 -26.10
N VAL A 25 1.91 -2.69 -26.88
CA VAL A 25 3.11 -1.97 -26.44
C VAL A 25 2.82 -0.47 -26.22
N ARG A 26 2.06 0.11 -27.16
CA ARG A 26 1.63 1.53 -27.01
C ARG A 26 0.69 1.70 -25.84
N MET A 27 -0.25 0.77 -25.64
CA MET A 27 -1.19 0.83 -24.53
C MET A 27 -0.48 0.64 -23.17
N GLU A 28 0.44 -0.29 -23.07
CA GLU A 28 1.25 -0.49 -21.87
C GLU A 28 2.09 0.75 -21.54
N LYS A 29 2.70 1.36 -22.57
CA LYS A 29 3.46 2.60 -22.38
C LYS A 29 2.58 3.75 -21.92
N ALA A 30 1.42 3.95 -22.52
CA ALA A 30 0.46 4.97 -22.12
C ALA A 30 -0.03 4.76 -20.69
N TYR A 31 -0.41 3.54 -20.34
CA TYR A 31 -0.81 3.17 -18.99
C TYR A 31 0.28 3.43 -17.96
N ASN A 32 1.52 3.03 -18.25
CA ASN A 32 2.65 3.25 -17.34
C ASN A 32 2.96 4.74 -17.18
N GLN A 33 2.78 5.53 -18.25
CA GLN A 33 2.95 6.98 -18.18
C GLN A 33 1.86 7.64 -17.32
N GLU A 34 0.59 7.35 -17.58
CA GLU A 34 -0.54 7.85 -16.78
C GLU A 34 -0.40 7.45 -15.31
N ARG A 35 -0.05 6.20 -15.06
CA ARG A 35 0.22 5.71 -13.70
C ARG A 35 1.35 6.48 -13.01
N SER A 36 2.44 6.75 -13.72
CA SER A 36 3.58 7.52 -13.19
C SER A 36 3.21 8.96 -12.87
N GLU A 37 2.44 9.61 -13.76
CA GLU A 37 1.95 10.97 -13.56
C GLU A 37 1.02 11.03 -12.34
N TRP A 38 0.13 10.09 -12.22
CA TRP A 38 -0.80 9.96 -11.09
C TRP A 38 -0.06 9.70 -9.76
N GLN A 39 0.89 8.76 -9.73
CA GLN A 39 1.76 8.52 -8.57
C GLN A 39 2.52 9.78 -8.14
N SER A 40 2.95 10.62 -9.10
CA SER A 40 3.64 11.88 -8.80
C SER A 40 2.73 12.90 -8.13
N LEU A 41 1.42 12.88 -8.42
CA LEU A 41 0.45 13.75 -7.77
C LEU A 41 0.28 13.36 -6.29
N PHE A 42 0.12 12.09 -6.00
CA PHE A 42 0.00 11.62 -4.60
C PHE A 42 1.26 11.89 -3.78
N SER A 43 2.44 11.78 -4.37
CA SER A 43 3.67 12.11 -3.68
C SER A 43 3.75 13.59 -3.28
N LYS A 44 3.15 14.50 -4.06
CA LYS A 44 3.09 15.93 -3.74
C LYS A 44 2.08 16.28 -2.64
N GLU A 45 1.04 15.48 -2.49
CA GLU A 45 -0.01 15.66 -1.49
C GLU A 45 0.25 14.87 -0.20
N ASP A 46 1.26 14.01 -0.20
CA ASP A 46 1.64 13.19 0.95
C ASP A 46 2.28 14.04 2.05
N LYS A 47 1.46 14.40 3.04
CA LYS A 47 1.89 15.19 4.21
C LYS A 47 2.91 14.49 5.10
N GLY A 48 3.08 13.18 4.96
CA GLY A 48 4.11 12.41 5.66
C GLY A 48 5.48 12.50 5.01
N MET A 49 5.60 13.27 3.89
CA MET A 49 6.85 13.51 3.19
C MET A 49 7.18 15.00 3.19
N GLU A 50 8.42 15.34 3.51
CA GLU A 50 8.99 16.69 3.39
C GLU A 50 10.25 16.62 2.55
N GLU A 51 10.32 17.35 1.46
CA GLU A 51 11.47 17.34 0.52
C GLU A 51 11.92 15.89 0.16
N ASP A 52 10.96 15.05 -0.21
CA ASP A 52 11.16 13.63 -0.54
C ASP A 52 11.70 12.76 0.63
N LYS A 53 11.63 13.27 1.86
CA LYS A 53 12.01 12.51 3.06
C LYS A 53 10.78 12.22 3.92
N PRO A 54 10.65 10.98 4.42
CA PRO A 54 9.54 10.63 5.30
C PRO A 54 9.72 11.30 6.67
N CYS A 55 8.77 12.16 7.06
CA CYS A 55 8.77 12.84 8.34
C CYS A 55 7.89 12.12 9.39
N TRP A 56 6.88 11.38 8.95
CA TRP A 56 5.97 10.66 9.86
C TRP A 56 6.49 9.33 10.39
N ILE A 57 7.76 9.04 10.17
CA ILE A 57 8.46 7.86 10.70
C ILE A 57 9.17 8.11 12.04
N ALA A 58 9.26 9.37 12.49
CA ALA A 58 10.01 9.73 13.68
C ALA A 58 9.39 9.09 14.94
N PRO A 59 10.19 8.39 15.79
CA PRO A 59 9.66 7.69 16.96
C PRO A 59 9.00 8.61 18.01
N ASP A 60 9.39 9.87 18.06
CA ASP A 60 8.94 10.90 19.00
C ASP A 60 7.85 11.81 18.43
N LEU A 61 7.34 11.50 17.23
CA LEU A 61 6.24 12.26 16.63
C LEU A 61 4.99 12.20 17.51
N SER A 62 4.36 13.36 17.73
CA SER A 62 3.05 13.44 18.40
C SER A 62 1.96 12.81 17.53
N GLU A 63 1.14 11.98 18.15
CA GLU A 63 0.01 11.29 17.51
C GLU A 63 -1.35 11.94 17.89
N GLU A 64 -1.35 13.14 18.51
CA GLU A 64 -2.57 13.79 18.99
C GLU A 64 -3.59 14.12 17.89
N GLN A 65 -3.13 14.30 16.65
CA GLN A 65 -3.99 14.60 15.50
C GLN A 65 -4.30 13.35 14.65
N TRP A 66 -3.79 12.20 15.07
CA TRP A 66 -4.03 10.95 14.36
C TRP A 66 -5.39 10.38 14.75
N GLN A 67 -5.99 9.63 13.83
CA GLN A 67 -7.25 8.94 14.08
C GLN A 67 -7.00 7.45 14.24
N ASP A 68 -7.70 6.82 15.18
CA ASP A 68 -7.66 5.37 15.34
C ASP A 68 -8.39 4.68 14.19
N MET A 69 -7.78 3.60 13.67
CA MET A 69 -8.37 2.76 12.66
C MET A 69 -8.26 1.29 13.07
N CYS A 70 -9.38 0.56 12.97
CA CYS A 70 -9.38 -0.87 13.22
C CYS A 70 -8.74 -1.64 12.06
N LEU A 71 -7.73 -2.46 12.36
CA LEU A 71 -7.07 -3.34 11.41
C LEU A 71 -7.26 -4.82 11.81
N PRO A 72 -7.30 -5.74 10.84
CA PRO A 72 -7.26 -5.49 9.38
C PRO A 72 -8.56 -4.91 8.84
N GLY A 73 -8.49 -4.15 7.76
CA GLY A 73 -9.65 -3.59 7.09
C GLY A 73 -9.32 -2.57 6.02
N TYR A 74 -10.29 -2.33 5.16
CA TYR A 74 -10.22 -1.28 4.17
C TYR A 74 -10.59 0.06 4.79
N TRP A 75 -9.89 1.13 4.45
CA TRP A 75 -10.13 2.45 5.03
C TRP A 75 -11.44 3.09 4.56
N GLU A 76 -12.00 2.68 3.41
CA GLU A 76 -13.33 3.13 2.96
C GLU A 76 -14.42 2.77 3.96
N ARG A 77 -14.26 1.64 4.65
CA ARG A 77 -15.17 1.16 5.71
C ARG A 77 -14.87 1.79 7.07
N ASN A 78 -13.76 2.49 7.18
CA ASN A 78 -13.27 3.12 8.40
C ASN A 78 -13.26 4.67 8.32
N GLY A 79 -14.02 5.26 7.39
CA GLY A 79 -14.25 6.71 7.35
C GLY A 79 -13.65 7.44 6.16
N LEU A 80 -12.73 6.85 5.40
CA LEU A 80 -12.11 7.46 4.21
C LEU A 80 -12.82 6.98 2.93
N LYS A 81 -14.10 7.30 2.78
CA LYS A 81 -14.91 6.84 1.64
C LYS A 81 -14.38 7.34 0.31
N ASN A 82 -14.24 6.43 -0.67
CA ASN A 82 -13.80 6.73 -2.04
C ASN A 82 -12.48 7.52 -2.04
N PHE A 83 -11.54 7.14 -1.19
CA PHE A 83 -10.24 7.79 -1.11
C PHE A 83 -9.18 6.92 -1.75
N ASP A 84 -8.68 7.35 -2.88
CA ASP A 84 -7.47 6.82 -3.51
C ASP A 84 -6.30 7.74 -3.16
N GLY A 85 -5.14 7.18 -2.79
CA GLY A 85 -4.00 7.99 -2.40
C GLY A 85 -3.10 7.36 -1.36
N VAL A 86 -2.53 8.19 -0.50
CA VAL A 86 -1.59 7.75 0.53
C VAL A 86 -2.18 7.88 1.92
N VAL A 87 -2.15 6.77 2.65
CA VAL A 87 -2.49 6.74 4.09
C VAL A 87 -1.28 6.21 4.87
N TRP A 88 -0.98 6.90 5.96
CA TRP A 88 0.04 6.48 6.89
C TRP A 88 -0.59 5.81 8.12
N PHE A 89 -0.08 4.66 8.47
CA PHE A 89 -0.41 3.95 9.69
C PHE A 89 0.75 4.01 10.65
N ARG A 90 0.45 4.21 11.94
CA ARG A 90 1.46 4.16 13.01
C ARG A 90 0.98 3.32 14.17
N ARG A 91 1.91 2.62 14.80
CA ARG A 91 1.65 1.86 16.02
C ARG A 91 2.83 1.92 16.96
N SER A 92 2.57 2.34 18.18
CA SER A 92 3.52 2.18 19.29
C SER A 92 3.48 0.75 19.80
N LEU A 93 4.67 0.18 20.00
CA LEU A 93 4.89 -1.19 20.47
C LEU A 93 5.79 -1.14 21.70
N GLU A 94 5.63 -2.12 22.59
CA GLU A 94 6.56 -2.36 23.70
C GLU A 94 7.38 -3.61 23.39
N ILE A 95 8.69 -3.46 23.27
CA ILE A 95 9.61 -4.56 22.94
C ILE A 95 10.18 -5.14 24.22
N PRO A 96 9.91 -6.42 24.51
CA PRO A 96 10.45 -7.10 25.67
C PRO A 96 11.98 -7.17 25.67
N ALA A 97 12.61 -7.10 26.84
CA ALA A 97 14.06 -7.13 26.96
C ALA A 97 14.69 -8.42 26.41
N GLU A 98 14.01 -9.54 26.53
CA GLU A 98 14.46 -10.84 26.01
C GLU A 98 14.49 -10.93 24.46
N TRP A 99 13.93 -9.92 23.76
CA TRP A 99 13.97 -9.85 22.29
C TRP A 99 15.16 -9.04 21.76
N ILE A 100 15.88 -8.35 22.63
CA ILE A 100 17.05 -7.54 22.23
C ILE A 100 18.02 -8.35 21.38
N GLY A 101 18.43 -7.78 20.27
CA GLY A 101 19.44 -8.38 19.39
C GLY A 101 18.97 -9.61 18.61
N LYS A 102 17.67 -9.92 18.64
CA LYS A 102 17.06 -10.98 17.82
C LYS A 102 16.29 -10.35 16.65
N PRO A 103 16.36 -10.92 15.44
CA PRO A 103 15.49 -10.47 14.36
C PRO A 103 14.05 -10.84 14.71
N LEU A 104 13.10 -9.92 14.39
CA LEU A 104 11.69 -10.18 14.60
C LEU A 104 11.00 -10.37 13.25
N LYS A 105 10.02 -11.26 13.22
CA LYS A 105 9.13 -11.40 12.07
C LYS A 105 7.95 -10.44 12.25
N LEU A 106 7.66 -9.66 11.22
CA LEU A 106 6.52 -8.78 11.14
C LEU A 106 5.61 -9.28 10.03
N ASN A 107 4.36 -9.52 10.35
CA ASN A 107 3.34 -9.84 9.36
C ASN A 107 2.25 -8.78 9.37
N LEU A 108 1.98 -8.18 8.22
CA LEU A 108 1.00 -7.11 8.02
C LEU A 108 -0.21 -7.57 7.21
N GLY A 109 -0.38 -8.90 7.00
CA GLY A 109 -1.44 -9.40 6.13
C GLY A 109 -1.19 -9.03 4.68
N MET A 110 -2.21 -8.53 4.00
CA MET A 110 -2.14 -8.00 2.64
C MET A 110 -2.31 -6.48 2.68
N ILE A 111 -1.70 -5.78 1.75
CA ILE A 111 -1.79 -4.32 1.64
C ILE A 111 -2.14 -3.96 0.20
N ASP A 112 -3.13 -3.12 0.04
CA ASP A 112 -3.63 -2.65 -1.23
C ASP A 112 -3.20 -1.18 -1.44
N ASP A 113 -2.38 -0.85 -2.43
CA ASP A 113 -1.63 -1.65 -3.44
C ASP A 113 -0.17 -1.87 -3.04
N GLU A 114 0.49 -0.80 -2.56
CA GLU A 114 1.91 -0.73 -2.25
C GLU A 114 2.15 -0.23 -0.84
N ASP A 115 3.25 -0.66 -0.24
CA ASP A 115 3.67 -0.14 1.05
C ASP A 115 5.16 0.13 1.15
N ILE A 116 5.48 1.03 2.08
CA ILE A 116 6.81 1.20 2.63
C ILE A 116 6.68 1.10 4.15
N THR A 117 7.39 0.15 4.72
CA THR A 117 7.33 -0.15 6.15
C THR A 117 8.60 0.28 6.86
N TYR A 118 8.42 1.00 7.97
CA TYR A 118 9.50 1.56 8.79
C TYR A 118 9.40 1.06 10.23
N PHE A 119 10.55 0.80 10.84
CA PHE A 119 10.65 0.48 12.27
C PHE A 119 11.65 1.44 12.94
N ASN A 120 11.18 2.16 13.96
CA ASN A 120 11.96 3.19 14.67
C ASN A 120 12.65 4.18 13.71
N GLY A 121 11.91 4.68 12.72
CA GLY A 121 12.42 5.65 11.75
C GLY A 121 13.32 5.07 10.64
N VAL A 122 13.52 3.76 10.61
CA VAL A 122 14.36 3.08 9.59
C VAL A 122 13.48 2.26 8.68
N GLU A 123 13.59 2.47 7.36
CA GLU A 123 12.94 1.62 6.38
C GLU A 123 13.44 0.17 6.49
N ILE A 124 12.51 -0.77 6.61
CA ILE A 124 12.82 -2.19 6.72
C ILE A 124 12.38 -2.99 5.49
N ALA A 125 11.33 -2.54 4.79
CA ALA A 125 10.81 -3.25 3.62
C ALA A 125 9.93 -2.36 2.76
N ARG A 126 9.69 -2.82 1.52
CA ARG A 126 8.68 -2.33 0.59
C ARG A 126 7.95 -3.53 -0.01
N GLY A 127 6.67 -3.35 -0.33
CA GLY A 127 5.87 -4.37 -0.98
C GLY A 127 4.92 -3.78 -2.01
N ALA A 128 4.47 -4.63 -2.93
CA ALA A 128 3.50 -4.28 -3.96
C ALA A 128 2.55 -5.44 -4.25
N GLY A 129 1.36 -5.11 -4.75
CA GLY A 129 0.32 -6.03 -5.16
C GLY A 129 -0.68 -6.36 -4.06
N TYR A 130 -1.93 -6.04 -4.29
CA TYR A 130 -3.04 -6.07 -3.33
C TYR A 130 -3.32 -7.43 -2.67
N MET A 131 -2.92 -8.53 -3.29
CA MET A 131 -3.08 -9.90 -2.74
C MET A 131 -1.74 -10.52 -2.28
N THR A 132 -0.65 -9.77 -2.30
CA THR A 132 0.64 -10.29 -1.86
C THR A 132 0.78 -10.15 -0.34
N PRO A 133 1.00 -11.23 0.41
CA PRO A 133 1.21 -11.15 1.85
C PRO A 133 2.47 -10.36 2.20
N ARG A 134 2.37 -9.46 3.17
CA ARG A 134 3.48 -8.64 3.68
C ARG A 134 4.10 -9.31 4.90
N THR A 135 5.15 -10.05 4.66
CA THR A 135 5.94 -10.67 5.73
C THR A 135 7.37 -10.14 5.67
N TYR A 136 7.73 -9.35 6.68
CA TYR A 136 8.99 -8.66 6.75
C TYR A 136 9.85 -9.12 7.92
N THR A 137 11.13 -8.81 7.89
CA THR A 137 12.04 -9.05 8.99
C THR A 137 12.54 -7.72 9.55
N ILE A 138 12.30 -7.48 10.83
CA ILE A 138 12.93 -6.37 11.55
C ILE A 138 14.36 -6.83 11.92
N PRO A 139 15.41 -6.17 11.40
CA PRO A 139 16.77 -6.57 11.67
C PRO A 139 17.11 -6.49 13.17
N ALA A 140 17.86 -7.45 13.68
CA ALA A 140 18.25 -7.55 15.08
C ALA A 140 18.87 -6.26 15.65
N LYS A 141 19.64 -5.52 14.83
CA LYS A 141 20.26 -4.25 15.21
C LYS A 141 19.26 -3.13 15.54
N LEU A 142 18.02 -3.23 15.07
CA LEU A 142 16.94 -2.26 15.34
C LEU A 142 16.09 -2.65 16.56
N VAL A 143 16.21 -3.88 17.04
CA VAL A 143 15.42 -4.41 18.16
C VAL A 143 16.09 -4.00 19.48
N LYS A 144 15.48 -3.02 20.15
CA LYS A 144 15.87 -2.51 21.46
C LYS A 144 14.70 -2.65 22.41
N ALA A 145 14.94 -2.88 23.70
CA ALA A 145 13.87 -2.96 24.69
C ALA A 145 13.15 -1.63 24.88
N GLY A 146 11.90 -1.69 25.28
CA GLY A 146 11.04 -0.54 25.54
C GLY A 146 10.27 -0.09 24.30
N LYS A 147 9.89 1.18 24.29
CA LYS A 147 9.01 1.74 23.24
C LYS A 147 9.67 1.67 21.86
N ALA A 148 8.93 1.14 20.91
CA ALA A 148 9.27 1.14 19.50
C ALA A 148 8.06 1.64 18.68
N VAL A 149 8.31 2.12 17.47
CA VAL A 149 7.27 2.61 16.56
C VAL A 149 7.37 1.88 15.23
N LEU A 150 6.26 1.30 14.83
CA LEU A 150 6.03 0.80 13.47
C LEU A 150 5.27 1.89 12.70
N ALA A 151 5.78 2.29 11.54
CA ALA A 151 5.08 3.17 10.61
C ALA A 151 4.98 2.48 9.25
N VAL A 152 3.80 2.56 8.63
CA VAL A 152 3.54 1.96 7.32
C VAL A 152 2.89 3.03 6.44
N ARG A 153 3.55 3.37 5.35
CA ARG A 153 3.01 4.19 4.29
C ARG A 153 2.34 3.28 3.27
N VAL A 154 1.05 3.44 3.09
CA VAL A 154 0.28 2.67 2.11
C VAL A 154 -0.13 3.59 0.98
N SER A 155 0.07 3.16 -0.25
CA SER A 155 -0.40 3.83 -1.47
C SER A 155 -1.41 2.93 -2.16
N ASP A 156 -2.60 3.45 -2.34
CA ASP A 156 -3.69 2.81 -3.09
C ASP A 156 -3.96 3.60 -4.38
N PHE A 157 -4.04 2.91 -5.48
CA PHE A 157 -4.17 3.46 -6.82
C PHE A 157 -5.58 3.34 -7.38
N GLY A 158 -6.51 2.86 -6.60
CA GLY A 158 -7.93 2.79 -6.92
C GLY A 158 -8.61 1.55 -6.37
N GLY A 159 -9.87 1.70 -6.01
CA GLY A 159 -10.67 0.63 -5.44
C GLY A 159 -10.84 0.73 -3.93
N GLU A 160 -10.58 -0.33 -3.21
CA GLU A 160 -10.56 -0.36 -1.74
C GLU A 160 -9.11 -0.41 -1.26
N GLY A 161 -8.66 0.56 -0.48
CA GLY A 161 -7.30 0.61 0.03
C GLY A 161 -7.17 0.23 1.50
N GLY A 162 -5.96 -0.16 1.93
CA GLY A 162 -5.70 -0.44 3.34
C GLY A 162 -4.85 -1.65 3.65
N ILE A 163 -4.76 -1.97 4.95
CA ILE A 163 -4.11 -3.17 5.46
C ILE A 163 -5.22 -4.19 5.75
N HIS A 164 -5.32 -5.24 4.96
CA HIS A 164 -6.43 -6.18 5.00
C HIS A 164 -5.98 -7.63 5.18
N GLY A 165 -6.93 -8.57 5.25
CA GLY A 165 -6.67 -9.98 5.52
C GLY A 165 -7.36 -10.44 6.80
N LYS A 166 -6.76 -11.37 7.52
CA LYS A 166 -7.31 -11.90 8.76
C LYS A 166 -6.57 -11.33 9.97
N ALA A 167 -7.26 -11.13 11.09
CA ALA A 167 -6.67 -10.56 12.30
C ALA A 167 -5.49 -11.39 12.84
N GLU A 168 -5.54 -12.70 12.71
CA GLU A 168 -4.48 -13.63 13.10
C GLU A 168 -3.23 -13.55 12.21
N GLU A 169 -3.31 -12.86 11.08
CA GLU A 169 -2.19 -12.61 10.17
C GLU A 169 -1.40 -11.34 10.50
N LEU A 170 -1.86 -10.53 11.48
CA LEU A 170 -1.20 -9.33 11.95
C LEU A 170 -0.40 -9.62 13.24
N TYR A 171 0.93 -9.78 13.14
CA TYR A 171 1.81 -10.06 14.30
C TYR A 171 3.26 -9.62 14.07
#